data_cf9b898d9629ee59960a074fbea09a29
#
_entry.id   cf9b898d9629ee59960a074fbea09a29
#
_cell.length_a   1.000
_cell.length_b   1.000
_cell.length_c   1.000
_cell.angle_alpha   90.00
_cell.angle_beta   90.00
_cell.angle_gamma   90.00
#
_symmetry.space_group_name_H-M   'P 1'
#
loop_
_entity.id
_entity.type
_entity.pdbx_description
1 polymer ?
#
loop_
_entity_poly.entity_id
_entity_poly.type
_entity_poly.pdbx_seq_one_letter_code
_entity_poly.pdbx_strand_id
1 'polypeptide(L)'
;MPVLPLFSFWSAVRRAAKFAPQNLRRKLAPALVLCLLALMASAPASAVTGTKVHKTRHAALNPSLHWRVRGWVPMYPGSHDMLVHENEELNRLQLPRIADEGELIRYEVARVLVPVNETEALKLAADLPESRRYCRPWTRDFLQDFTQAYYEHFHTPLQVNSLVRTMEQQGRLRRHNRYAAPEWGDTASTHLTGVTFDMSRRGLTGEQYGWILAYMLPLKESGMIDPIEESQPVLHVVVFEKYSESFDEKNSWSEANEPTEAGLLTTTGASQP
;
A
#
# COMPACT_ATOMS: atom_id res chain seq x y z
N MET A 1 18.54 31.70 -4.60
CA MET A 1 19.41 30.56 -4.22
C MET A 1 18.53 29.33 -4.14
N PRO A 2 18.76 28.27 -4.93
CA PRO A 2 17.91 27.07 -4.87
C PRO A 2 18.22 26.27 -3.61
N VAL A 3 17.19 25.99 -2.83
CA VAL A 3 17.24 25.11 -1.66
C VAL A 3 17.25 23.67 -2.20
N LEU A 4 18.39 23.00 -2.10
CA LEU A 4 18.50 21.57 -2.43
C LEU A 4 17.65 20.75 -1.44
N PRO A 5 16.84 19.79 -1.89
CA PRO A 5 15.98 19.03 -1.01
C PRO A 5 16.82 18.12 -0.10
N LEU A 6 16.63 18.27 1.20
CA LEU A 6 17.27 17.49 2.30
C LEU A 6 17.18 15.97 2.08
N PHE A 7 16.21 15.50 1.31
CA PHE A 7 15.99 14.07 0.99
C PHE A 7 17.10 13.45 0.13
N SER A 8 17.69 14.18 -0.80
CA SER A 8 18.77 13.66 -1.67
C SER A 8 20.08 13.49 -0.91
N PHE A 9 20.33 14.34 0.08
CA PHE A 9 21.52 14.28 0.94
C PHE A 9 21.52 13.02 1.83
N TRP A 10 20.38 12.69 2.46
CA TRP A 10 20.26 11.53 3.31
C TRP A 10 20.37 10.19 2.58
N SER A 11 19.90 10.12 1.35
CA SER A 11 20.03 8.91 0.52
C SER A 11 21.48 8.66 0.08
N ALA A 12 22.24 9.72 -0.14
CA ALA A 12 23.68 9.64 -0.46
C ALA A 12 24.51 9.21 0.75
N VAL A 13 24.21 9.75 1.93
CA VAL A 13 24.89 9.40 3.20
C VAL A 13 24.63 7.93 3.58
N ARG A 14 23.41 7.43 3.42
CA ARG A 14 23.10 6.02 3.67
C ARG A 14 23.81 5.07 2.72
N ARG A 15 23.97 5.44 1.45
CA ARG A 15 24.73 4.65 0.47
C ARG A 15 26.21 4.61 0.80
N ALA A 16 26.82 5.72 1.15
CA ALA A 16 28.24 5.78 1.53
C ALA A 16 28.55 4.97 2.81
N ALA A 17 27.62 4.94 3.78
CA ALA A 17 27.81 4.17 5.01
C ALA A 17 27.74 2.65 4.82
N LYS A 18 27.08 2.14 3.77
CA LYS A 18 27.03 0.71 3.47
C LYS A 18 28.36 0.13 2.99
N PHE A 19 29.22 0.93 2.37
CA PHE A 19 30.49 0.47 1.79
C PHE A 19 31.73 0.81 2.64
N ALA A 20 31.57 1.43 3.81
CA ALA A 20 32.69 1.75 4.68
C ALA A 20 33.13 0.54 5.53
N PRO A 21 34.44 0.24 5.65
CA PRO A 21 34.95 -0.84 6.48
C PRO A 21 34.56 -0.65 7.95
N GLN A 22 34.36 -1.76 8.68
CA GLN A 22 33.81 -1.76 10.05
C GLN A 22 34.54 -0.89 11.06
N ASN A 23 35.87 -0.76 10.94
CA ASN A 23 36.70 0.08 11.78
C ASN A 23 36.46 1.60 11.58
N LEU A 24 36.01 2.00 10.37
CA LEU A 24 35.68 3.39 10.08
C LEU A 24 34.27 3.76 10.61
N ARG A 25 33.32 2.80 10.63
CA ARG A 25 31.97 3.01 11.17
C ARG A 25 31.96 3.33 12.66
N ARG A 26 32.84 2.72 13.45
CA ARG A 26 32.97 2.98 14.90
C ARG A 26 33.53 4.35 15.25
N LYS A 27 34.31 4.96 14.35
CA LYS A 27 34.91 6.29 14.57
C LYS A 27 34.04 7.44 14.05
N LEU A 28 33.16 7.19 13.07
CA LEU A 28 32.32 8.21 12.47
C LEU A 28 30.98 8.42 13.21
N ALA A 29 30.51 7.45 13.96
CA ALA A 29 29.24 7.55 14.68
C ALA A 29 29.23 8.68 15.75
N PRO A 30 30.24 8.86 16.61
CA PRO A 30 30.22 9.94 17.60
C PRO A 30 30.42 11.34 16.99
N ALA A 31 31.14 11.45 15.88
CA ALA A 31 31.38 12.74 15.22
C ALA A 31 30.10 13.26 14.51
N LEU A 32 29.29 12.39 13.93
CA LEU A 32 28.03 12.75 13.31
C LEU A 32 26.97 13.19 14.34
N VAL A 33 26.96 12.61 15.52
CA VAL A 33 26.04 13.00 16.60
C VAL A 33 26.43 14.37 17.18
N LEU A 34 27.70 14.66 17.31
CA LEU A 34 28.17 15.97 17.77
C LEU A 34 27.90 17.11 16.77
N CYS A 35 28.02 16.87 15.46
CA CYS A 35 27.66 17.86 14.44
C CYS A 35 26.16 18.14 14.41
N LEU A 36 25.29 17.14 14.64
CA LEU A 36 23.83 17.32 14.72
C LEU A 36 23.41 18.14 15.95
N LEU A 37 24.09 17.96 17.11
CA LEU A 37 23.81 18.73 18.31
C LEU A 37 24.28 20.19 18.19
N ALA A 38 25.38 20.46 17.46
CA ALA A 38 25.86 21.80 17.21
C ALA A 38 24.98 22.61 16.24
N LEU A 39 24.33 21.96 15.28
CA LEU A 39 23.38 22.60 14.35
C LEU A 39 22.06 22.98 15.00
N MET A 40 21.67 22.33 16.09
CA MET A 40 20.44 22.65 16.83
C MET A 40 20.61 23.83 17.81
N ALA A 41 21.86 24.23 18.15
CA ALA A 41 22.14 25.29 19.08
C ALA A 41 22.22 26.71 18.46
N SER A 42 22.10 26.84 17.12
CA SER A 42 22.28 28.10 16.40
C SER A 42 21.00 28.68 15.76
N ALA A 43 19.82 28.35 16.26
CA ALA A 43 18.59 29.00 15.83
C ALA A 43 18.41 30.36 16.54
N PRO A 44 18.25 31.49 15.82
CA PRO A 44 17.98 32.77 16.45
C PRO A 44 16.58 32.77 17.08
N ALA A 45 16.49 33.20 18.33
CA ALA A 45 15.24 33.42 19.03
C ALA A 45 14.48 34.58 18.38
N SER A 46 13.54 34.31 17.50
CA SER A 46 12.58 35.31 17.01
C SER A 46 11.54 35.55 18.10
N ALA A 47 11.48 36.80 18.58
CA ALA A 47 10.46 37.24 19.53
C ALA A 47 9.08 37.12 18.94
N VAL A 48 8.26 36.21 19.50
CA VAL A 48 6.85 36.05 19.16
C VAL A 48 6.07 37.13 19.92
N THR A 49 5.61 38.14 19.21
CA THR A 49 4.59 39.10 19.72
C THR A 49 3.27 38.33 19.90
N GLY A 50 2.75 38.41 21.13
CA GLY A 50 1.56 37.66 21.56
C GLY A 50 0.31 37.99 20.76
N THR A 51 -0.11 37.04 19.94
CA THR A 51 -1.43 37.03 19.33
C THR A 51 -2.37 36.29 20.26
N LYS A 52 -3.48 36.92 20.66
CA LYS A 52 -4.53 36.30 21.50
C LYS A 52 -5.03 35.01 20.85
N VAL A 53 -4.68 33.88 21.47
CA VAL A 53 -5.22 32.58 21.08
C VAL A 53 -6.70 32.53 21.45
N HIS A 54 -7.56 32.64 20.45
CA HIS A 54 -8.97 32.26 20.60
C HIS A 54 -9.02 30.76 20.87
N LYS A 55 -9.40 30.39 22.08
CA LYS A 55 -9.69 29.01 22.47
C LYS A 55 -10.94 28.54 21.74
N THR A 56 -10.80 28.04 20.53
CA THR A 56 -11.85 27.30 19.83
C THR A 56 -12.07 26.00 20.60
N ARG A 57 -13.27 25.84 21.16
CA ARG A 57 -13.75 24.57 21.70
C ARG A 57 -13.71 23.57 20.56
N HIS A 58 -12.76 22.64 20.58
CA HIS A 58 -12.81 21.46 19.74
C HIS A 58 -14.01 20.62 20.19
N ALA A 59 -15.14 20.76 19.51
CA ALA A 59 -16.21 19.78 19.59
C ALA A 59 -15.59 18.43 19.15
N ALA A 60 -15.72 17.41 20.00
CA ALA A 60 -15.32 16.05 19.65
C ALA A 60 -16.11 15.65 18.40
N LEU A 61 -15.47 15.72 17.24
CA LEU A 61 -16.08 15.36 15.97
C LEU A 61 -16.26 13.84 15.96
N ASN A 62 -17.48 13.40 15.73
CA ASN A 62 -17.81 11.99 15.53
C ASN A 62 -16.95 11.44 14.40
N PRO A 63 -16.10 10.40 14.62
CA PRO A 63 -15.17 9.86 13.63
C PRO A 63 -15.84 9.44 12.32
N SER A 64 -17.12 9.09 12.37
CA SER A 64 -17.91 8.69 11.20
C SER A 64 -18.26 9.85 10.26
N LEU A 65 -17.96 11.10 10.62
CA LEU A 65 -18.30 12.33 9.85
C LEU A 65 -17.07 13.01 9.23
N HIS A 66 -15.84 12.55 9.46
CA HIS A 66 -14.62 13.20 8.97
C HIS A 66 -14.57 13.36 7.45
N TRP A 67 -15.18 12.46 6.69
CA TRP A 67 -15.23 12.55 5.23
C TRP A 67 -16.15 13.67 4.69
N ARG A 68 -17.01 14.28 5.54
CA ARG A 68 -17.89 15.41 5.19
C ARG A 68 -17.38 16.76 5.69
N VAL A 69 -16.22 16.80 6.35
CA VAL A 69 -15.69 18.04 6.89
C VAL A 69 -15.22 18.93 5.74
N ARG A 70 -15.76 20.14 5.67
CA ARG A 70 -15.38 21.19 4.72
C ARG A 70 -13.88 21.48 4.90
N GLY A 71 -13.06 21.05 3.94
CA GLY A 71 -11.61 21.22 3.99
C GLY A 71 -10.79 19.93 3.99
N TRP A 72 -11.44 18.74 3.91
CA TRP A 72 -10.71 17.51 3.66
C TRP A 72 -10.10 17.50 2.26
N VAL A 73 -8.79 17.36 2.19
CA VAL A 73 -8.05 17.24 0.93
C VAL A 73 -7.50 15.82 0.89
N PRO A 74 -7.94 15.00 -0.07
CA PRO A 74 -7.43 13.64 -0.21
C PRO A 74 -5.95 13.64 -0.60
N MET A 75 -5.16 12.71 -0.07
CA MET A 75 -3.79 12.46 -0.49
C MET A 75 -3.76 11.78 -1.88
N TYR A 76 -4.75 10.95 -2.16
CA TYR A 76 -4.92 10.21 -3.42
C TYR A 76 -6.26 10.54 -4.07
N PRO A 77 -6.44 11.77 -4.59
CA PRO A 77 -7.71 12.16 -5.20
C PRO A 77 -7.96 11.40 -6.49
N GLY A 78 -9.14 10.82 -6.62
CA GLY A 78 -9.59 10.25 -7.89
C GLY A 78 -9.80 11.34 -8.95
N SER A 79 -9.35 11.08 -10.16
CA SER A 79 -9.56 11.95 -11.33
C SER A 79 -9.94 11.12 -12.55
N HIS A 80 -10.47 11.77 -13.58
CA HIS A 80 -10.70 11.13 -14.87
C HIS A 80 -9.40 10.57 -15.46
N ASP A 81 -8.34 11.37 -15.44
CA ASP A 81 -7.04 10.98 -16.01
C ASP A 81 -6.42 9.80 -15.26
N MET A 82 -6.67 9.68 -13.96
CA MET A 82 -6.21 8.54 -13.17
C MET A 82 -6.93 7.24 -13.57
N LEU A 83 -8.26 7.30 -13.75
CA LEU A 83 -9.03 6.15 -14.24
C LEU A 83 -8.62 5.72 -15.65
N VAL A 84 -8.31 6.68 -16.52
CA VAL A 84 -7.76 6.41 -17.86
C VAL A 84 -6.40 5.74 -17.75
N HIS A 85 -5.49 6.28 -16.93
CA HIS A 85 -4.17 5.68 -16.69
C HIS A 85 -4.26 4.25 -16.17
N GLU A 86 -5.09 3.99 -15.18
CA GLU A 86 -5.32 2.62 -14.68
C GLU A 86 -5.77 1.67 -15.81
N ASN A 87 -6.73 2.09 -16.62
CA ASN A 87 -7.23 1.27 -17.73
C ASN A 87 -6.19 1.08 -18.84
N GLU A 88 -5.35 2.09 -19.13
CA GLU A 88 -4.23 1.96 -20.07
C GLU A 88 -3.22 0.91 -19.58
N GLU A 89 -2.84 0.93 -18.30
CA GLU A 89 -1.95 -0.06 -17.71
C GLU A 89 -2.56 -1.47 -17.74
N LEU A 90 -3.84 -1.63 -17.39
CA LEU A 90 -4.52 -2.93 -17.46
C LEU A 90 -4.63 -3.47 -18.88
N ASN A 91 -4.84 -2.60 -19.88
CA ASN A 91 -4.83 -2.96 -21.30
C ASN A 91 -3.43 -3.34 -21.78
N ARG A 92 -2.38 -2.63 -21.32
CA ARG A 92 -0.97 -2.97 -21.62
C ARG A 92 -0.60 -4.35 -21.06
N LEU A 93 -1.08 -4.69 -19.88
CA LEU A 93 -0.94 -6.02 -19.26
C LEU A 93 -1.87 -7.08 -19.87
N GLN A 94 -2.67 -6.70 -20.87
CA GLN A 94 -3.65 -7.58 -21.54
C GLN A 94 -4.61 -8.27 -20.56
N LEU A 95 -5.01 -7.60 -19.50
CA LEU A 95 -5.94 -8.13 -18.51
C LEU A 95 -7.38 -7.99 -19.02
N PRO A 96 -8.06 -9.10 -19.36
CA PRO A 96 -9.42 -9.04 -19.88
C PRO A 96 -10.40 -8.65 -18.78
N ARG A 97 -11.44 -7.93 -19.19
CA ARG A 97 -12.60 -7.66 -18.34
C ARG A 97 -13.55 -8.85 -18.35
N ILE A 98 -13.86 -9.37 -17.19
CA ILE A 98 -14.71 -10.57 -17.01
C ILE A 98 -16.15 -10.23 -17.38
N ALA A 99 -16.69 -10.89 -18.43
CA ALA A 99 -17.98 -10.55 -18.98
C ALA A 99 -19.14 -10.96 -18.07
N ASP A 100 -19.15 -12.21 -17.64
CA ASP A 100 -20.26 -12.85 -16.94
C ASP A 100 -19.79 -13.85 -15.85
N GLU A 101 -20.75 -14.42 -15.12
CA GLU A 101 -20.47 -15.39 -14.05
C GLU A 101 -19.81 -16.68 -14.59
N GLY A 102 -20.14 -17.11 -15.81
CA GLY A 102 -19.55 -18.30 -16.42
C GLY A 102 -18.06 -18.10 -16.72
N GLU A 103 -17.66 -16.90 -17.14
CA GLU A 103 -16.26 -16.54 -17.32
C GLU A 103 -15.54 -16.41 -15.99
N LEU A 104 -16.18 -15.82 -14.99
CA LEU A 104 -15.66 -15.74 -13.62
C LEU A 104 -15.29 -17.12 -13.08
N ILE A 105 -16.22 -18.09 -13.17
CA ILE A 105 -16.00 -19.48 -12.76
C ILE A 105 -14.83 -20.12 -13.53
N ARG A 106 -14.73 -19.88 -14.85
CA ARG A 106 -13.58 -20.39 -15.62
C ARG A 106 -12.25 -19.86 -15.10
N TYR A 107 -12.18 -18.60 -14.69
CA TYR A 107 -10.98 -17.99 -14.14
C TYR A 107 -10.64 -18.52 -12.73
N GLU A 108 -11.64 -18.82 -11.92
CA GLU A 108 -11.46 -19.48 -10.63
C GLU A 108 -10.89 -20.91 -10.81
N VAL A 109 -11.50 -21.71 -11.69
CA VAL A 109 -11.04 -23.07 -11.98
C VAL A 109 -9.62 -23.08 -12.56
N ALA A 110 -9.32 -22.15 -13.44
CA ALA A 110 -7.98 -21.99 -14.03
C ALA A 110 -6.96 -21.34 -13.08
N ARG A 111 -7.36 -20.96 -11.86
CA ARG A 111 -6.55 -20.25 -10.87
C ARG A 111 -5.96 -18.92 -11.37
N VAL A 112 -6.58 -18.33 -12.37
CA VAL A 112 -6.32 -16.96 -12.82
C VAL A 112 -6.81 -15.96 -11.77
N LEU A 113 -7.89 -16.32 -11.08
CA LEU A 113 -8.36 -15.70 -9.86
C LEU A 113 -8.23 -16.68 -8.70
N VAL A 114 -7.84 -16.15 -7.56
CA VAL A 114 -7.65 -16.91 -6.32
C VAL A 114 -8.57 -16.39 -5.22
N PRO A 115 -9.03 -17.26 -4.30
CA PRO A 115 -9.91 -16.83 -3.23
C PRO A 115 -9.19 -15.91 -2.23
N VAL A 116 -9.93 -14.93 -1.73
CA VAL A 116 -9.55 -14.10 -0.58
C VAL A 116 -10.35 -14.59 0.63
N ASN A 117 -9.64 -15.09 1.62
CA ASN A 117 -10.22 -15.60 2.86
C ASN A 117 -10.06 -14.60 4.00
N GLU A 118 -11.02 -14.58 4.92
CA GLU A 118 -10.88 -13.83 6.16
C GLU A 118 -9.74 -14.39 7.02
N THR A 119 -9.07 -13.49 7.71
CA THR A 119 -8.04 -13.80 8.72
C THR A 119 -8.29 -12.97 9.98
N GLU A 120 -7.40 -13.04 10.96
CA GLU A 120 -7.45 -12.10 12.09
C GLU A 120 -7.24 -10.65 11.64
N ALA A 121 -6.44 -10.43 10.59
CA ALA A 121 -6.08 -9.13 10.06
C ALA A 121 -7.04 -8.60 8.99
N LEU A 122 -7.73 -9.50 8.27
CA LEU A 122 -8.58 -9.17 7.12
C LEU A 122 -10.02 -9.64 7.35
N LYS A 123 -10.98 -8.74 7.22
CA LYS A 123 -12.41 -9.04 7.19
C LYS A 123 -13.02 -8.70 5.83
N LEU A 124 -13.98 -9.49 5.43
CA LEU A 124 -14.79 -9.23 4.24
C LEU A 124 -16.15 -8.68 4.66
N ALA A 125 -16.71 -7.75 3.89
CA ALA A 125 -18.04 -7.24 4.15
C ALA A 125 -19.08 -8.38 4.11
N ALA A 126 -20.00 -8.39 5.07
CA ALA A 126 -20.97 -9.47 5.20
C ALA A 126 -21.90 -9.63 3.98
N ASP A 127 -22.11 -8.54 3.24
CA ASP A 127 -22.90 -8.49 2.01
C ASP A 127 -22.07 -8.77 0.74
N LEU A 128 -20.77 -9.01 0.84
CA LEU A 128 -19.94 -9.43 -0.28
C LEU A 128 -20.18 -10.93 -0.56
N PRO A 129 -20.82 -11.28 -1.70
CA PRO A 129 -21.09 -12.67 -2.05
C PRO A 129 -19.83 -13.51 -2.19
N GLU A 130 -19.90 -14.78 -1.85
CA GLU A 130 -18.76 -15.71 -1.92
C GLU A 130 -18.17 -15.79 -3.33
N SER A 131 -19.01 -15.83 -4.37
CA SER A 131 -18.58 -15.85 -5.78
C SER A 131 -17.79 -14.60 -6.20
N ARG A 132 -17.72 -13.56 -5.37
CA ARG A 132 -16.94 -12.33 -5.62
C ARG A 132 -15.78 -12.13 -4.66
N ARG A 133 -15.48 -13.10 -3.80
CA ARG A 133 -14.35 -13.06 -2.88
C ARG A 133 -13.07 -13.56 -3.53
N TYR A 134 -12.84 -13.14 -4.78
CA TYR A 134 -11.69 -13.53 -5.60
C TYR A 134 -10.96 -12.31 -6.14
N CYS A 135 -9.66 -12.47 -6.42
CA CYS A 135 -8.83 -11.48 -7.09
C CYS A 135 -7.64 -12.15 -7.78
N ARG A 136 -6.83 -11.39 -8.50
CA ARG A 136 -5.56 -11.89 -9.03
C ARG A 136 -4.61 -12.29 -7.92
N PRO A 137 -3.67 -13.25 -8.15
CA PRO A 137 -2.71 -13.69 -7.12
C PRO A 137 -1.96 -12.56 -6.46
N TRP A 138 -1.38 -11.66 -7.23
CA TRP A 138 -0.62 -10.51 -6.70
C TRP A 138 -1.48 -9.52 -5.89
N THR A 139 -2.76 -9.38 -6.22
CA THR A 139 -3.70 -8.56 -5.45
C THR A 139 -3.99 -9.20 -4.08
N ARG A 140 -4.13 -10.53 -4.04
CA ARG A 140 -4.28 -11.26 -2.77
C ARG A 140 -3.02 -11.11 -1.92
N ASP A 141 -1.84 -11.27 -2.52
CA ASP A 141 -0.57 -11.19 -1.81
C ASP A 141 -0.37 -9.80 -1.21
N PHE A 142 -0.65 -8.74 -1.98
CA PHE A 142 -0.69 -7.38 -1.44
C PHE A 142 -1.68 -7.23 -0.27
N LEU A 143 -2.91 -7.75 -0.41
CA LEU A 143 -3.92 -7.67 0.65
C LEU A 143 -3.44 -8.36 1.93
N GLN A 144 -2.82 -9.53 1.82
CA GLN A 144 -2.30 -10.27 2.97
C GLN A 144 -1.19 -9.48 3.68
N ASP A 145 -0.19 -9.01 2.93
CA ASP A 145 0.93 -8.26 3.48
C ASP A 145 0.49 -6.95 4.13
N PHE A 146 -0.36 -6.20 3.43
CA PHE A 146 -0.85 -4.92 3.89
C PHE A 146 -1.72 -5.05 5.15
N THR A 147 -2.68 -5.99 5.15
CA THR A 147 -3.57 -6.17 6.30
C THR A 147 -2.83 -6.76 7.49
N GLN A 148 -1.86 -7.65 7.26
CA GLN A 148 -1.01 -8.20 8.30
C GLN A 148 -0.15 -7.11 8.94
N ALA A 149 0.53 -6.28 8.15
CA ALA A 149 1.34 -5.16 8.64
C ALA A 149 0.50 -4.15 9.45
N TYR A 150 -0.73 -3.87 8.99
CA TYR A 150 -1.65 -3.03 9.73
C TYR A 150 -2.07 -3.66 11.06
N TYR A 151 -2.40 -4.96 11.05
CA TYR A 151 -2.82 -5.68 12.25
C TYR A 151 -1.70 -5.78 13.29
N GLU A 152 -0.47 -6.00 12.87
CA GLU A 152 0.71 -6.00 13.76
C GLU A 152 0.89 -4.65 14.46
N HIS A 153 0.50 -3.56 13.81
CA HIS A 153 0.64 -2.21 14.36
C HIS A 153 -0.54 -1.80 15.25
N PHE A 154 -1.79 -2.12 14.85
CA PHE A 154 -3.00 -1.61 15.51
C PHE A 154 -3.84 -2.68 16.22
N HIS A 155 -3.55 -3.96 16.04
CA HIS A 155 -4.30 -5.10 16.58
C HIS A 155 -5.80 -5.04 16.25
N THR A 156 -6.15 -4.48 15.10
CA THR A 156 -7.52 -4.39 14.58
C THR A 156 -7.53 -4.79 13.11
N PRO A 157 -8.53 -5.57 12.64
CA PRO A 157 -8.60 -5.96 11.24
C PRO A 157 -9.02 -4.81 10.33
N LEU A 158 -8.59 -4.87 9.07
CA LEU A 158 -9.14 -4.06 8.00
C LEU A 158 -10.30 -4.78 7.30
N GLN A 159 -11.27 -4.03 6.78
CA GLN A 159 -12.41 -4.59 6.07
C GLN A 159 -12.36 -4.27 4.57
N VAL A 160 -12.42 -5.31 3.75
CA VAL A 160 -12.62 -5.22 2.30
C VAL A 160 -14.11 -5.32 1.98
N ASN A 161 -14.60 -4.35 1.21
CA ASN A 161 -16.01 -4.23 0.83
C ASN A 161 -16.31 -4.80 -0.54
N SER A 162 -15.33 -4.83 -1.44
CA SER A 162 -15.50 -5.26 -2.82
C SER A 162 -14.20 -5.81 -3.38
N LEU A 163 -14.32 -6.81 -4.23
CA LEU A 163 -13.24 -7.44 -4.99
C LEU A 163 -13.68 -7.57 -6.46
N VAL A 164 -13.48 -8.73 -7.11
CA VAL A 164 -13.86 -8.93 -8.51
C VAL A 164 -15.32 -8.66 -8.78
N ARG A 165 -15.60 -8.10 -9.95
CA ARG A 165 -16.96 -7.95 -10.51
C ARG A 165 -16.97 -8.42 -11.97
N THR A 166 -18.12 -8.84 -12.46
CA THR A 166 -18.33 -9.04 -13.90
C THR A 166 -18.92 -7.79 -14.54
N MET A 167 -18.81 -7.66 -15.87
CA MET A 167 -19.44 -6.56 -16.62
C MET A 167 -20.96 -6.54 -16.40
N GLU A 168 -21.62 -7.71 -16.35
CA GLU A 168 -23.04 -7.80 -16.03
C GLU A 168 -23.37 -7.24 -14.64
N GLN A 169 -22.55 -7.56 -13.63
CA GLN A 169 -22.75 -7.06 -12.27
C GLN A 169 -22.53 -5.57 -12.20
N GLN A 170 -21.50 -5.06 -12.88
CA GLN A 170 -21.22 -3.63 -12.95
C GLN A 170 -22.36 -2.87 -13.63
N GLY A 171 -22.92 -3.41 -14.71
CA GLY A 171 -24.09 -2.84 -15.37
C GLY A 171 -25.34 -2.85 -14.49
N ARG A 172 -25.53 -3.90 -13.66
CA ARG A 172 -26.59 -3.89 -12.65
C ARG A 172 -26.35 -2.81 -11.59
N LEU A 173 -25.11 -2.67 -11.11
CA LEU A 173 -24.74 -1.63 -10.13
C LEU A 173 -25.01 -0.23 -10.68
N ARG A 174 -24.65 0.08 -11.91
CA ARG A 174 -24.85 1.39 -12.54
C ARG A 174 -26.31 1.80 -12.66
N ARG A 175 -27.23 0.84 -12.83
CA ARG A 175 -28.67 1.14 -12.86
C ARG A 175 -29.18 1.72 -11.54
N HIS A 176 -28.52 1.42 -10.42
CA HIS A 176 -28.89 1.88 -9.08
C HIS A 176 -27.92 2.94 -8.52
N ASN A 177 -26.70 2.99 -9.04
CA ASN A 177 -25.68 3.97 -8.64
C ASN A 177 -25.08 4.65 -9.88
N ARG A 178 -25.56 5.84 -10.19
CA ARG A 178 -25.12 6.64 -11.35
C ARG A 178 -23.63 7.05 -11.27
N TYR A 179 -23.01 6.97 -10.11
CA TYR A 179 -21.59 7.29 -9.89
C TYR A 179 -20.67 6.08 -10.05
N ALA A 180 -21.22 4.87 -10.23
CA ALA A 180 -20.41 3.70 -10.51
C ALA A 180 -19.74 3.82 -11.89
N ALA A 181 -18.47 3.42 -11.97
CA ALA A 181 -17.71 3.40 -13.22
C ALA A 181 -18.41 2.54 -14.28
N PRO A 182 -18.23 2.84 -15.60
CA PRO A 182 -18.82 2.06 -16.67
C PRO A 182 -18.24 0.64 -16.77
N GLU A 183 -18.93 -0.23 -17.55
CA GLU A 183 -18.48 -1.60 -17.83
C GLU A 183 -17.46 -1.67 -18.96
N TRP A 184 -17.35 -0.63 -19.77
CA TRP A 184 -16.46 -0.50 -20.94
C TRP A 184 -15.91 0.92 -21.09
N GLY A 185 -14.98 1.04 -22.02
CA GLY A 185 -14.30 2.30 -22.31
C GLY A 185 -13.02 2.46 -21.50
N ASP A 186 -12.45 3.63 -21.61
CA ASP A 186 -11.18 4.05 -21.02
C ASP A 186 -11.25 4.40 -19.52
N THR A 187 -12.48 4.49 -18.99
CA THR A 187 -12.77 4.69 -17.57
C THR A 187 -13.58 3.54 -16.97
N ALA A 188 -13.50 2.36 -17.59
CA ALA A 188 -14.21 1.18 -17.10
C ALA A 188 -13.77 0.80 -15.69
N SER A 189 -14.67 0.16 -14.93
CA SER A 189 -14.34 -0.33 -13.60
C SER A 189 -13.17 -1.33 -13.63
N THR A 190 -12.12 -1.06 -12.89
CA THR A 190 -10.94 -1.92 -12.79
C THR A 190 -11.21 -3.22 -12.02
N HIS A 191 -12.29 -3.28 -11.22
CA HIS A 191 -12.78 -4.51 -10.60
C HIS A 191 -13.09 -5.63 -11.59
N LEU A 192 -13.36 -5.28 -12.86
CA LEU A 192 -13.67 -6.25 -13.91
C LEU A 192 -12.50 -7.14 -14.31
N THR A 193 -11.29 -6.80 -13.92
CA THR A 193 -10.05 -7.54 -14.22
C THR A 193 -9.54 -8.38 -13.03
N GLY A 194 -10.14 -8.17 -11.84
CA GLY A 194 -9.76 -8.86 -10.61
C GLY A 194 -8.51 -8.30 -9.92
N VAL A 195 -7.98 -7.14 -10.34
CA VAL A 195 -6.79 -6.52 -9.73
C VAL A 195 -7.12 -5.48 -8.66
N THR A 196 -8.40 -5.30 -8.35
CA THR A 196 -8.87 -4.16 -7.56
C THR A 196 -9.65 -4.63 -6.35
N PHE A 197 -9.47 -3.91 -5.25
CA PHE A 197 -10.32 -4.03 -4.07
C PHE A 197 -10.74 -2.67 -3.53
N ASP A 198 -11.88 -2.65 -2.87
CA ASP A 198 -12.38 -1.50 -2.12
C ASP A 198 -12.25 -1.79 -0.61
N MET A 199 -11.57 -0.94 0.13
CA MET A 199 -11.42 -1.04 1.58
C MET A 199 -12.29 -0.01 2.29
N SER A 200 -12.94 -0.41 3.38
CA SER A 200 -13.71 0.49 4.23
C SER A 200 -12.80 1.46 5.00
N ARG A 201 -13.10 2.75 4.94
CA ARG A 201 -12.52 3.77 5.83
C ARG A 201 -13.38 4.02 7.08
N ARG A 202 -14.52 3.34 7.19
CA ARG A 202 -15.45 3.53 8.31
C ARG A 202 -14.84 3.00 9.61
N GLY A 203 -14.91 3.81 10.64
CA GLY A 203 -14.40 3.43 11.97
C GLY A 203 -12.89 3.57 12.15
N LEU A 204 -12.13 3.91 11.13
CA LEU A 204 -10.71 4.20 11.26
C LEU A 204 -10.49 5.54 11.96
N THR A 205 -9.54 5.60 12.88
CA THR A 205 -9.04 6.84 13.45
C THR A 205 -8.19 7.61 12.44
N GLY A 206 -7.92 8.89 12.69
CA GLY A 206 -7.02 9.67 11.85
C GLY A 206 -5.59 9.12 11.81
N GLU A 207 -5.12 8.53 12.92
CA GLU A 207 -3.82 7.87 13.00
C GLU A 207 -3.77 6.60 12.14
N GLN A 208 -4.76 5.72 12.28
CA GLN A 208 -4.89 4.51 11.49
C GLN A 208 -4.94 4.81 9.99
N TYR A 209 -5.76 5.79 9.62
CA TYR A 209 -5.88 6.17 8.22
C TYR A 209 -4.61 6.85 7.68
N GLY A 210 -3.97 7.70 8.47
CA GLY A 210 -2.67 8.31 8.12
C GLY A 210 -1.57 7.26 7.92
N TRP A 211 -1.54 6.21 8.74
CA TRP A 211 -0.62 5.08 8.58
C TRP A 211 -0.87 4.33 7.26
N ILE A 212 -2.14 4.07 6.93
CA ILE A 212 -2.52 3.41 5.66
C ILE A 212 -2.02 4.21 4.46
N LEU A 213 -2.27 5.51 4.43
CA LEU A 213 -1.83 6.37 3.32
C LEU A 213 -0.30 6.41 3.21
N ALA A 214 0.41 6.48 4.36
CA ALA A 214 1.86 6.46 4.40
C ALA A 214 2.46 5.11 3.96
N TYR A 215 1.81 3.98 4.28
CA TYR A 215 2.20 2.65 3.82
C TYR A 215 2.09 2.54 2.29
N MET A 216 1.03 3.10 1.71
CA MET A 216 0.78 3.03 0.27
C MET A 216 1.66 3.96 -0.56
N LEU A 217 2.18 5.05 0.01
CA LEU A 217 2.93 6.07 -0.74
C LEU A 217 4.15 5.51 -1.50
N PRO A 218 5.08 4.77 -0.88
CA PRO A 218 6.24 4.23 -1.60
C PRO A 218 5.86 3.19 -2.67
N LEU A 219 4.76 2.46 -2.47
CA LEU A 219 4.25 1.47 -3.43
C LEU A 219 3.61 2.15 -4.64
N LYS A 220 2.87 3.24 -4.41
CA LYS A 220 2.36 4.09 -5.48
C LYS A 220 3.49 4.73 -6.28
N GLU A 221 4.47 5.34 -5.62
CA GLU A 221 5.63 5.97 -6.27
C GLU A 221 6.45 4.98 -7.10
N SER A 222 6.48 3.71 -6.70
CA SER A 222 7.12 2.64 -7.47
C SER A 222 6.25 2.06 -8.60
N GLY A 223 4.97 2.47 -8.71
CA GLY A 223 4.03 1.97 -9.69
C GLY A 223 3.59 0.51 -9.43
N MET A 224 3.56 0.09 -8.16
CA MET A 224 3.06 -1.23 -7.75
C MET A 224 1.57 -1.21 -7.45
N ILE A 225 1.04 -0.06 -7.03
CA ILE A 225 -0.38 0.15 -6.74
C ILE A 225 -0.84 1.54 -7.19
N ASP A 226 -2.14 1.68 -7.41
CA ASP A 226 -2.81 2.97 -7.56
C ASP A 226 -3.97 3.08 -6.56
N PRO A 227 -3.80 3.77 -5.43
CA PRO A 227 -4.86 4.03 -4.47
C PRO A 227 -5.66 5.28 -4.86
N ILE A 228 -6.98 5.23 -4.68
CA ILE A 228 -7.90 6.36 -4.87
C ILE A 228 -8.79 6.51 -3.63
N GLU A 229 -8.82 7.70 -3.07
CA GLU A 229 -9.74 8.07 -2.00
C GLU A 229 -11.06 8.53 -2.60
N GLU A 230 -12.07 7.68 -2.54
CA GLU A 230 -13.39 8.03 -3.04
C GLU A 230 -14.11 9.04 -2.13
N SER A 231 -15.10 9.74 -2.69
CA SER A 231 -15.98 10.64 -1.93
C SER A 231 -16.81 9.89 -0.87
N GLN A 232 -17.07 8.62 -1.07
CA GLN A 232 -17.58 7.71 -0.05
C GLN A 232 -16.45 7.28 0.88
N PRO A 233 -16.74 6.74 2.09
CA PRO A 233 -15.70 6.30 3.02
C PRO A 233 -15.06 4.96 2.56
N VAL A 234 -14.51 4.97 1.37
CA VAL A 234 -13.87 3.86 0.68
C VAL A 234 -12.51 4.31 0.18
N LEU A 235 -11.53 3.44 0.29
CA LEU A 235 -10.25 3.52 -0.39
C LEU A 235 -10.25 2.43 -1.47
N HIS A 236 -10.24 2.86 -2.72
CA HIS A 236 -10.15 2.02 -3.90
C HIS A 236 -8.68 1.81 -4.25
N VAL A 237 -8.26 0.58 -4.47
CA VAL A 237 -6.85 0.26 -4.75
C VAL A 237 -6.75 -0.71 -5.91
N VAL A 238 -6.06 -0.28 -6.96
CA VAL A 238 -5.59 -1.14 -8.05
C VAL A 238 -4.21 -1.67 -7.69
N VAL A 239 -4.00 -2.98 -7.84
CA VAL A 239 -2.68 -3.62 -7.62
C VAL A 239 -2.16 -4.16 -8.93
N PHE A 240 -0.96 -3.74 -9.33
CA PHE A 240 -0.31 -4.19 -10.56
C PHE A 240 0.56 -5.44 -10.31
N GLU A 241 0.77 -6.24 -11.34
CA GLU A 241 1.56 -7.47 -11.30
C GLU A 241 2.99 -7.26 -10.81
N LYS A 242 3.53 -6.07 -11.07
CA LYS A 242 4.84 -5.63 -10.57
C LYS A 242 5.01 -5.78 -9.05
N TYR A 243 3.90 -5.82 -8.29
CA TYR A 243 3.95 -6.07 -6.85
C TYR A 243 4.55 -7.45 -6.55
N SER A 244 4.13 -8.50 -7.28
CA SER A 244 4.65 -9.87 -7.07
C SER A 244 6.07 -10.04 -7.60
N GLU A 245 6.41 -9.44 -8.73
CA GLU A 245 7.77 -9.48 -9.29
C GLU A 245 8.83 -8.97 -8.30
N SER A 246 8.48 -7.98 -7.49
CA SER A 246 9.37 -7.42 -6.46
C SER A 246 9.64 -8.39 -5.29
N PHE A 247 8.77 -9.37 -5.06
CA PHE A 247 8.94 -10.40 -4.03
C PHE A 247 9.79 -11.56 -4.53
N ASP A 248 9.58 -11.99 -5.77
CA ASP A 248 10.38 -13.06 -6.38
C ASP A 248 11.85 -12.65 -6.48
N GLU A 249 12.12 -11.38 -6.80
CA GLU A 249 13.47 -10.85 -6.80
C GLU A 249 14.10 -10.82 -5.40
N LYS A 250 13.35 -10.47 -4.35
CA LYS A 250 13.84 -10.49 -2.97
C LYS A 250 14.08 -11.91 -2.46
N ASN A 251 13.18 -12.86 -2.78
CA ASN A 251 13.30 -14.25 -2.36
C ASN A 251 14.45 -14.95 -3.08
N SER A 252 14.66 -14.71 -4.36
CA SER A 252 15.79 -15.23 -5.11
C SER A 252 17.14 -14.76 -4.55
N TRP A 253 17.21 -13.53 -4.02
CA TRP A 253 18.40 -13.00 -3.35
C TRP A 253 18.64 -13.62 -1.98
N SER A 254 17.59 -13.97 -1.22
CA SER A 254 17.72 -14.63 0.07
C SER A 254 18.15 -16.08 -0.09
N GLU A 255 17.58 -16.82 -1.03
CA GLU A 255 17.98 -18.22 -1.34
C GLU A 255 19.41 -18.32 -1.89
N ALA A 256 19.84 -17.35 -2.71
CA ALA A 256 21.19 -17.31 -3.25
C ALA A 256 22.27 -16.97 -2.22
N ASN A 257 21.88 -16.41 -1.06
CA ASN A 257 22.80 -15.98 0.00
C ASN A 257 22.66 -16.80 1.30
N GLU A 258 21.86 -17.85 1.35
CA GLU A 258 21.90 -18.81 2.46
C GLU A 258 23.23 -19.59 2.42
N PRO A 259 24.01 -19.60 3.52
CA PRO A 259 25.24 -20.39 3.57
C PRO A 259 24.85 -21.88 3.50
N THR A 260 25.21 -22.52 2.41
CA THR A 260 25.03 -23.96 2.24
C THR A 260 25.70 -24.71 3.41
N GLU A 261 24.94 -25.42 4.24
CA GLU A 261 25.42 -26.22 5.36
C GLU A 261 26.37 -27.36 4.96
N ALA A 262 26.75 -27.48 3.70
CA ALA A 262 27.66 -28.49 3.17
C ALA A 262 29.15 -28.27 3.57
N GLY A 263 29.49 -27.20 4.29
CA GLY A 263 30.87 -26.87 4.67
C GLY A 263 31.33 -27.35 6.07
N LEU A 264 30.45 -27.97 6.88
CA LEU A 264 30.78 -28.23 8.31
C LEU A 264 31.02 -29.72 8.67
N LEU A 265 31.22 -30.62 7.73
CA LEU A 265 31.46 -32.04 8.00
C LEU A 265 32.73 -32.58 7.35
N THR A 266 33.90 -31.97 7.60
CA THR A 266 35.17 -32.66 7.39
C THR A 266 36.30 -32.07 8.24
N THR A 267 36.26 -32.25 9.57
CA THR A 267 37.50 -32.34 10.37
C THR A 267 37.23 -33.06 11.69
N THR A 268 37.03 -34.37 11.61
CA THR A 268 37.24 -35.22 12.80
C THR A 268 37.86 -36.53 12.35
N GLY A 269 39.08 -36.76 12.80
CA GLY A 269 39.56 -38.11 12.99
C GLY A 269 40.72 -38.57 12.16
N ALA A 270 41.94 -38.35 12.64
CA ALA A 270 43.00 -39.31 12.56
C ALA A 270 44.02 -39.06 13.67
N SER A 271 43.77 -39.68 14.82
CA SER A 271 44.82 -40.03 15.77
C SER A 271 44.84 -41.55 15.84
N GLN A 272 45.93 -42.11 15.48
CA GLN A 272 46.26 -43.51 15.75
C GLN A 272 47.70 -43.62 16.26
N PRO A 273 48.01 -44.75 16.90
CA PRO A 273 48.69 -44.91 18.17
C PRO A 273 50.20 -44.88 18.04
#